data_b070171da178b46dc5e8188b8b21a871
#
_entry.id   b070171da178b46dc5e8188b8b21a871
#
_cell.length_a   1.000
_cell.length_b   1.000
_cell.length_c   1.000
_cell.angle_alpha   90.00
_cell.angle_beta   90.00
_cell.angle_gamma   90.00
#
_symmetry.space_group_name_H-M   'P 1'
#
loop_
_entity.id
_entity.type
_entity.pdbx_description
1 polymer ?
#
loop_
_entity_poly.entity_id
_entity_poly.type
_entity_poly.pdbx_seq_one_letter_code
_entity_poly.pdbx_strand_id
1 'polypeptide(L)'
;MTETATFVKDTATVRNGVDTITMFATLDAIKAQPEIARFQFRARNRWLSGAYNRSTIKDFYAACGEDTTRTEAFTLDAGEPAILLGTDTGPNPAEYLLHALAACVTTSLVYSAAARGVRLTSVESTLEGDLDVQGALGINTEDYRNGYEQIRMTIRISGDAPAEKLREVVQRGTDRSVVFDSISNGVPISVDVDTV
;
A
#
# COMPACT_ATOMS: atom_id res chain seq x y z
N MET A 1 -4.08 17.33 17.99
CA MET A 1 -4.76 18.21 17.01
C MET A 1 -5.16 17.32 15.85
N THR A 2 -6.45 17.02 15.73
CA THR A 2 -6.99 16.22 14.62
C THR A 2 -6.92 17.07 13.36
N GLU A 3 -5.99 16.75 12.49
CA GLU A 3 -5.91 17.34 11.15
C GLU A 3 -7.17 16.93 10.38
N THR A 4 -8.03 17.89 10.11
CA THR A 4 -9.26 17.66 9.34
C THR A 4 -8.84 17.47 7.89
N ALA A 5 -8.84 16.25 7.39
CA ALA A 5 -8.61 15.97 5.98
C ALA A 5 -9.57 16.81 5.13
N THR A 6 -9.02 17.67 4.28
CA THR A 6 -9.80 18.48 3.36
C THR A 6 -10.30 17.60 2.23
N PHE A 7 -11.56 17.19 2.29
CA PHE A 7 -12.18 16.45 1.19
C PHE A 7 -12.38 17.36 -0.02
N VAL A 8 -11.81 16.96 -1.14
CA VAL A 8 -12.06 17.64 -2.42
C VAL A 8 -13.52 17.39 -2.81
N LYS A 9 -14.30 18.48 -2.97
CA LYS A 9 -15.72 18.38 -3.35
C LYS A 9 -15.84 17.82 -4.76
N ASP A 10 -16.66 16.79 -4.94
CA ASP A 10 -16.97 16.22 -6.25
C ASP A 10 -17.56 17.29 -7.18
N THR A 11 -17.06 17.29 -8.41
CA THR A 11 -17.56 18.13 -9.53
C THR A 11 -17.97 17.23 -10.69
N ALA A 12 -18.31 17.78 -11.84
CA ALA A 12 -18.61 17.00 -13.05
C ALA A 12 -17.40 16.13 -13.50
N THR A 13 -16.17 16.58 -13.22
CA THR A 13 -14.92 15.93 -13.65
C THR A 13 -14.18 15.24 -12.53
N VAL A 14 -14.40 15.65 -11.27
CA VAL A 14 -13.78 15.04 -10.07
C VAL A 14 -14.79 14.13 -9.39
N ARG A 15 -14.38 12.90 -9.12
CA ARG A 15 -15.20 11.89 -8.42
C ARG A 15 -14.34 11.15 -7.40
N ASN A 16 -14.82 11.09 -6.17
CA ASN A 16 -14.07 10.53 -5.04
C ASN A 16 -12.66 11.16 -4.88
N GLY A 17 -12.52 12.46 -5.18
CA GLY A 17 -11.24 13.16 -5.21
C GLY A 17 -10.36 12.87 -6.44
N VAL A 18 -10.81 12.04 -7.38
CA VAL A 18 -10.06 11.69 -8.61
C VAL A 18 -10.56 12.53 -9.78
N ASP A 19 -9.65 13.26 -10.45
CA ASP A 19 -9.92 13.86 -11.75
C ASP A 19 -10.03 12.78 -12.82
N THR A 20 -11.26 12.49 -13.22
CA THR A 20 -11.54 11.41 -14.17
C THR A 20 -11.11 11.74 -15.61
N ILE A 21 -11.04 13.03 -15.99
CA ILE A 21 -10.53 13.42 -17.30
C ILE A 21 -9.04 13.11 -17.39
N THR A 22 -8.26 13.57 -16.43
CA THR A 22 -6.81 13.30 -16.37
C THR A 22 -6.55 11.79 -16.24
N MET A 23 -7.34 11.08 -15.45
CA MET A 23 -7.21 9.63 -15.31
C MET A 23 -7.39 8.91 -16.66
N PHE A 24 -8.44 9.21 -17.43
CA PHE A 24 -8.65 8.57 -18.74
C PHE A 24 -7.61 8.99 -19.77
N ALA A 25 -7.21 10.27 -19.78
CA ALA A 25 -6.12 10.74 -20.63
C ALA A 25 -4.80 10.01 -20.35
N THR A 26 -4.48 9.78 -19.07
CA THR A 26 -3.30 8.98 -18.66
C THR A 26 -3.39 7.53 -19.16
N LEU A 27 -4.56 6.89 -19.05
CA LEU A 27 -4.76 5.54 -19.59
C LEU A 27 -4.56 5.48 -21.10
N ASP A 28 -5.04 6.47 -21.84
CA ASP A 28 -4.89 6.54 -23.30
C ASP A 28 -3.43 6.84 -23.69
N ALA A 29 -2.73 7.70 -22.94
CA ALA A 29 -1.30 7.93 -23.13
C ALA A 29 -0.48 6.63 -22.93
N ILE A 30 -0.77 5.86 -21.87
CA ILE A 30 -0.12 4.57 -21.61
C ILE A 30 -0.40 3.55 -22.73
N LYS A 31 -1.62 3.52 -23.29
CA LYS A 31 -1.93 2.65 -24.44
C LYS A 31 -1.14 3.04 -25.69
N ALA A 32 -0.97 4.35 -25.91
CA ALA A 32 -0.23 4.87 -27.05
C ALA A 32 1.29 4.71 -26.91
N GLN A 33 1.80 4.77 -25.67
CA GLN A 33 3.23 4.70 -25.35
C GLN A 33 3.44 3.84 -24.08
N PRO A 34 3.44 2.48 -24.22
CA PRO A 34 3.48 1.55 -23.07
C PRO A 34 4.72 1.71 -22.16
N GLU A 35 5.84 2.22 -22.66
CA GLU A 35 7.07 2.42 -21.91
C GLU A 35 6.91 3.43 -20.75
N ILE A 36 5.98 4.39 -20.85
CA ILE A 36 5.71 5.33 -19.75
C ILE A 36 5.06 4.68 -18.53
N ALA A 37 4.54 3.44 -18.68
CA ALA A 37 3.96 2.67 -17.58
C ALA A 37 4.99 1.99 -16.68
N ARG A 38 6.29 2.10 -17.00
CA ARG A 38 7.34 1.51 -16.18
C ARG A 38 7.68 2.42 -15.00
N PHE A 39 7.55 1.87 -13.80
CA PHE A 39 7.85 2.56 -12.55
C PHE A 39 8.91 1.78 -11.75
N GLN A 40 9.78 2.52 -11.05
CA GLN A 40 10.69 1.96 -10.07
C GLN A 40 10.60 2.81 -8.79
N PHE A 41 9.91 2.29 -7.79
CA PHE A 41 9.87 2.90 -6.47
C PHE A 41 11.07 2.47 -5.64
N ARG A 42 11.54 3.36 -4.74
CA ARG A 42 12.75 3.15 -3.96
C ARG A 42 12.50 3.52 -2.51
N ALA A 43 13.09 2.76 -1.60
CA ALA A 43 13.19 3.09 -0.19
C ALA A 43 14.63 2.90 0.26
N ARG A 44 15.08 3.73 1.20
CA ARG A 44 16.35 3.54 1.90
C ARG A 44 16.04 3.31 3.36
N ASN A 45 16.70 2.36 3.99
CA ASN A 45 16.54 2.08 5.40
C ASN A 45 17.89 2.19 6.11
N ARG A 46 17.86 2.63 7.36
CA ARG A 46 19.02 2.71 8.24
C ARG A 46 18.65 2.19 9.63
N TRP A 47 19.45 1.26 10.14
CA TRP A 47 19.41 0.86 11.52
C TRP A 47 19.87 2.00 12.44
N LEU A 48 19.21 2.17 13.57
CA LEU A 48 19.49 3.22 14.55
C LEU A 48 19.93 2.64 15.90
N SER A 49 19.13 1.74 16.49
CA SER A 49 19.45 1.11 17.76
C SER A 49 18.51 -0.06 18.06
N GLY A 50 19.00 -1.20 18.51
CA GLY A 50 18.15 -2.36 18.83
C GLY A 50 17.31 -2.77 17.63
N ALA A 51 15.99 -2.82 17.79
CA ALA A 51 15.04 -3.07 16.71
C ALA A 51 14.63 -1.79 15.94
N TYR A 52 15.04 -0.62 16.42
CA TYR A 52 14.64 0.66 15.83
C TYR A 52 15.41 0.95 14.54
N ASN A 53 14.68 1.18 13.48
CA ASN A 53 15.21 1.57 12.18
C ASN A 53 14.33 2.64 11.52
N ARG A 54 14.86 3.32 10.52
CA ARG A 54 14.18 4.42 9.82
C ARG A 54 14.32 4.28 8.33
N SER A 55 13.19 4.31 7.65
CA SER A 55 13.13 4.36 6.19
C SER A 55 12.89 5.77 5.68
N THR A 56 13.46 6.08 4.53
CA THR A 56 13.18 7.31 3.76
C THR A 56 12.75 6.95 2.34
N ILE A 57 11.69 7.59 1.86
CA ILE A 57 11.13 7.42 0.53
C ILE A 57 11.02 8.80 -0.12
N LYS A 58 11.65 9.01 -1.28
CA LYS A 58 11.60 10.30 -1.95
C LYS A 58 11.46 10.12 -3.47
N ASP A 59 12.55 10.06 -4.17
CA ASP A 59 12.58 10.07 -5.62
C ASP A 59 12.26 8.67 -6.20
N PHE A 60 11.71 8.63 -7.41
CA PHE A 60 11.36 7.39 -8.09
C PHE A 60 11.50 7.57 -9.60
N TYR A 61 11.59 6.47 -10.34
CA TYR A 61 11.56 6.48 -11.79
C TYR A 61 10.12 6.25 -12.28
N ALA A 62 9.65 7.10 -13.20
CA ALA A 62 8.34 6.97 -13.85
C ALA A 62 8.34 7.73 -15.18
N ALA A 63 7.43 7.38 -16.08
CA ALA A 63 7.25 8.07 -17.36
C ALA A 63 8.56 8.32 -18.12
N CYS A 64 9.43 7.33 -18.16
CA CYS A 64 10.74 7.35 -18.82
C CYS A 64 11.77 8.32 -18.22
N GLY A 65 11.60 8.79 -16.99
CA GLY A 65 12.52 9.70 -16.32
C GLY A 65 12.53 9.59 -14.81
N GLU A 66 13.50 10.25 -14.18
CA GLU A 66 13.52 10.38 -12.72
C GLU A 66 12.52 11.47 -12.28
N ASP A 67 11.61 11.10 -11.38
CA ASP A 67 10.69 12.05 -10.75
C ASP A 67 11.30 12.55 -9.43
N THR A 68 11.60 13.84 -9.39
CA THR A 68 12.18 14.54 -8.24
C THR A 68 11.25 15.64 -7.72
N THR A 69 9.97 15.58 -8.06
CA THR A 69 8.97 16.61 -7.70
C THR A 69 8.69 16.67 -6.19
N ARG A 70 8.97 15.59 -5.46
CA ARG A 70 8.86 15.60 -4.00
C ARG A 70 9.95 16.49 -3.40
N THR A 71 9.57 17.58 -2.75
CA THR A 71 10.51 18.48 -2.07
C THR A 71 11.08 17.84 -0.80
N GLU A 72 10.24 17.12 -0.04
CA GLU A 72 10.60 16.45 1.21
C GLU A 72 10.51 14.94 1.08
N ALA A 73 11.35 14.23 1.81
CA ALA A 73 11.26 12.79 1.92
C ALA A 73 10.19 12.38 2.94
N PHE A 74 9.45 11.33 2.63
CA PHE A 74 8.66 10.65 3.67
C PHE A 74 9.60 9.87 4.56
N THR A 75 9.43 10.04 5.87
CA THR A 75 10.21 9.34 6.90
C THR A 75 9.28 8.41 7.66
N LEU A 76 9.68 7.15 7.80
CA LEU A 76 8.91 6.09 8.41
C LEU A 76 9.79 5.40 9.46
N ASP A 77 9.40 5.50 10.71
CA ASP A 77 10.05 4.80 11.81
C ASP A 77 9.43 3.41 12.00
N ALA A 78 10.26 2.40 12.19
CA ALA A 78 9.84 1.04 12.48
C ALA A 78 10.59 0.51 13.70
N GLY A 79 9.91 -0.30 14.49
CA GLY A 79 10.45 -0.92 15.68
C GLY A 79 9.73 -2.21 16.02
N GLU A 80 10.01 -2.73 17.21
CA GLU A 80 9.31 -3.88 17.77
C GLU A 80 8.64 -3.49 19.09
N PRO A 81 7.52 -4.11 19.44
CA PRO A 81 6.91 -3.93 20.77
C PRO A 81 7.79 -4.54 21.87
N ALA A 82 7.57 -4.12 23.10
CA ALA A 82 8.37 -4.56 24.24
C ALA A 82 8.40 -6.09 24.42
N ILE A 83 7.32 -6.78 24.09
CA ILE A 83 7.25 -8.26 24.16
C ILE A 83 8.21 -8.93 23.15
N LEU A 84 8.61 -8.23 22.10
CA LEU A 84 9.63 -8.64 21.13
C LEU A 84 10.96 -7.88 21.32
N LEU A 85 11.24 -7.46 22.56
CA LEU A 85 12.47 -6.78 22.99
C LEU A 85 12.69 -5.41 22.32
N GLY A 86 11.64 -4.79 21.80
CA GLY A 86 11.68 -3.45 21.24
C GLY A 86 11.34 -2.35 22.24
N THR A 87 11.27 -1.13 21.74
CA THR A 87 10.91 0.08 22.50
C THR A 87 9.66 0.78 21.96
N ASP A 88 8.94 0.13 21.04
CA ASP A 88 7.68 0.61 20.48
C ASP A 88 7.78 2.03 19.87
N THR A 89 8.90 2.31 19.21
CA THR A 89 9.19 3.62 18.59
C THR A 89 8.47 3.87 17.28
N GLY A 90 7.87 2.86 16.72
CA GLY A 90 7.08 2.89 15.48
C GLY A 90 6.40 1.54 15.25
N PRO A 91 5.47 1.47 14.29
CA PRO A 91 4.84 0.21 13.95
C PRO A 91 5.85 -0.88 13.63
N ASN A 92 5.49 -2.12 13.98
CA ASN A 92 6.27 -3.29 13.64
C ASN A 92 6.31 -3.48 12.09
N PRO A 93 7.41 -3.98 11.51
CA PRO A 93 7.50 -4.21 10.07
C PRO A 93 6.38 -5.07 9.49
N ALA A 94 5.87 -6.05 10.24
CA ALA A 94 4.73 -6.87 9.80
C ALA A 94 3.41 -6.06 9.79
N GLU A 95 3.21 -5.12 10.72
CA GLU A 95 2.08 -4.18 10.69
C GLU A 95 2.16 -3.22 9.50
N TYR A 96 3.37 -2.81 9.09
CA TYR A 96 3.57 -2.02 7.87
C TYR A 96 3.12 -2.78 6.61
N LEU A 97 3.27 -4.10 6.56
CA LEU A 97 2.76 -4.90 5.46
C LEU A 97 1.22 -4.88 5.40
N LEU A 98 0.55 -4.98 6.56
CA LEU A 98 -0.91 -4.84 6.65
C LEU A 98 -1.36 -3.44 6.22
N HIS A 99 -0.66 -2.40 6.69
CA HIS A 99 -0.92 -1.02 6.27
C HIS A 99 -0.77 -0.83 4.75
N ALA A 100 0.32 -1.33 4.16
CA ALA A 100 0.56 -1.24 2.73
C ALA A 100 -0.55 -1.93 1.91
N LEU A 101 -1.00 -3.11 2.37
CA LEU A 101 -2.10 -3.84 1.76
C LEU A 101 -3.40 -3.04 1.82
N ALA A 102 -3.76 -2.52 3.00
CA ALA A 102 -4.95 -1.71 3.20
C ALA A 102 -4.95 -0.46 2.30
N ALA A 103 -3.84 0.28 2.31
CA ALA A 103 -3.70 1.51 1.53
C ALA A 103 -3.79 1.25 0.03
N CYS A 104 -3.11 0.21 -0.49
CA CYS A 104 -3.09 -0.09 -1.91
C CYS A 104 -4.45 -0.58 -2.42
N VAL A 105 -5.14 -1.46 -1.68
CA VAL A 105 -6.49 -1.92 -2.03
C VAL A 105 -7.46 -0.74 -2.02
N THR A 106 -7.41 0.12 -0.99
CA THR A 106 -8.26 1.32 -0.90
C THR A 106 -8.04 2.26 -2.09
N THR A 107 -6.79 2.58 -2.43
CA THR A 107 -6.48 3.43 -3.59
C THR A 107 -7.03 2.83 -4.87
N SER A 108 -6.82 1.54 -5.11
CA SER A 108 -7.26 0.84 -6.31
C SER A 108 -8.78 0.80 -6.43
N LEU A 109 -9.51 0.56 -5.33
CA LEU A 109 -10.97 0.56 -5.34
C LEU A 109 -11.55 1.95 -5.57
N VAL A 110 -10.93 3.01 -5.02
CA VAL A 110 -11.36 4.41 -5.26
C VAL A 110 -11.23 4.77 -6.74
N TYR A 111 -10.11 4.44 -7.38
CA TYR A 111 -9.95 4.62 -8.82
C TYR A 111 -10.96 3.79 -9.62
N SER A 112 -11.21 2.55 -9.21
CA SER A 112 -12.22 1.69 -9.84
C SER A 112 -13.64 2.29 -9.75
N ALA A 113 -14.01 2.83 -8.58
CA ALA A 113 -15.29 3.51 -8.37
C ALA A 113 -15.40 4.76 -9.24
N ALA A 114 -14.37 5.62 -9.23
CA ALA A 114 -14.33 6.85 -10.02
C ALA A 114 -14.51 6.56 -11.51
N ALA A 115 -13.78 5.57 -12.05
CA ALA A 115 -13.88 5.18 -13.44
C ALA A 115 -15.27 4.65 -13.84
N ARG A 116 -16.02 4.07 -12.88
CA ARG A 116 -17.35 3.47 -13.12
C ARG A 116 -18.52 4.38 -12.78
N GLY A 117 -18.26 5.62 -12.44
CA GLY A 117 -19.30 6.56 -12.12
C GLY A 117 -19.90 6.40 -10.73
N VAL A 118 -19.31 5.60 -9.86
CA VAL A 118 -19.77 5.37 -8.48
C VAL A 118 -19.17 6.43 -7.56
N ARG A 119 -20.03 7.12 -6.80
CA ARG A 119 -19.64 8.03 -5.72
C ARG A 119 -19.62 7.28 -4.41
N LEU A 120 -18.49 7.27 -3.76
CA LEU A 120 -18.30 6.67 -2.47
C LEU A 120 -18.61 7.66 -1.36
N THR A 121 -19.25 7.20 -0.30
CA THR A 121 -19.52 7.98 0.93
C THR A 121 -18.51 7.61 2.00
N SER A 122 -18.17 6.33 2.13
CA SER A 122 -17.12 5.85 3.05
C SER A 122 -16.48 4.58 2.54
N VAL A 123 -15.22 4.41 2.90
CA VAL A 123 -14.46 3.15 2.77
C VAL A 123 -13.65 2.98 4.04
N GLU A 124 -13.86 1.89 4.72
CA GLU A 124 -13.13 1.50 5.92
C GLU A 124 -12.64 0.06 5.75
N SER A 125 -11.45 -0.24 6.20
CA SER A 125 -10.94 -1.61 6.21
C SER A 125 -10.31 -1.96 7.54
N THR A 126 -10.50 -3.21 7.94
CA THR A 126 -9.84 -3.83 9.09
C THR A 126 -9.06 -5.03 8.59
N LEU A 127 -7.80 -5.11 8.99
CA LEU A 127 -6.92 -6.21 8.63
C LEU A 127 -6.41 -6.90 9.89
N GLU A 128 -6.34 -8.22 9.83
CA GLU A 128 -5.75 -9.07 10.85
C GLU A 128 -4.83 -10.06 10.15
N GLY A 129 -3.65 -10.28 10.72
CA GLY A 129 -2.69 -11.24 10.22
C GLY A 129 -2.18 -12.14 11.35
N ASP A 130 -2.25 -13.44 11.15
CA ASP A 130 -1.75 -14.45 12.10
C ASP A 130 -0.33 -14.84 11.70
N LEU A 131 0.56 -14.89 12.65
CA LEU A 131 1.92 -15.41 12.50
C LEU A 131 2.37 -16.10 13.79
N ASP A 132 3.22 -17.08 13.67
CA ASP A 132 3.92 -17.67 14.80
C ASP A 132 5.38 -17.21 14.80
N VAL A 133 5.80 -16.57 15.89
CA VAL A 133 7.16 -16.02 16.00
C VAL A 133 8.24 -17.11 16.13
N GLN A 134 7.88 -18.35 16.40
CA GLN A 134 8.84 -19.47 16.48
C GLN A 134 9.60 -19.66 15.16
N GLY A 135 8.90 -19.51 14.01
CA GLY A 135 9.55 -19.51 12.70
C GLY A 135 10.56 -18.38 12.57
N ALA A 136 10.12 -17.14 12.76
CA ALA A 136 10.95 -15.95 12.61
C ALA A 136 12.14 -15.90 13.60
N LEU A 137 11.98 -16.43 14.80
CA LEU A 137 13.04 -16.54 15.81
C LEU A 137 13.97 -17.75 15.60
N GLY A 138 13.70 -18.61 14.62
CA GLY A 138 14.50 -19.81 14.36
C GLY A 138 14.38 -20.89 15.43
N ILE A 139 13.32 -20.89 16.23
CA ILE A 139 13.07 -21.87 17.29
C ILE A 139 12.55 -23.18 16.70
N ASN A 140 11.58 -23.08 15.79
CA ASN A 140 11.00 -24.20 15.06
C ASN A 140 10.64 -23.78 13.64
N THR A 141 11.56 -23.97 12.71
CA THR A 141 11.42 -23.61 11.30
C THR A 141 10.86 -24.74 10.43
N GLU A 142 10.70 -25.96 10.98
CA GLU A 142 10.14 -27.09 10.26
C GLU A 142 8.61 -27.02 10.24
N ASP A 143 8.00 -26.65 11.38
CA ASP A 143 6.54 -26.59 11.53
C ASP A 143 5.96 -25.18 11.29
N TYR A 144 6.76 -24.12 11.49
CA TYR A 144 6.30 -22.73 11.41
C TYR A 144 7.05 -21.93 10.35
N ARG A 145 6.28 -21.28 9.48
CA ARG A 145 6.85 -20.34 8.48
C ARG A 145 7.28 -19.02 9.14
N ASN A 146 8.23 -18.31 8.52
CA ASN A 146 8.74 -17.03 9.05
C ASN A 146 7.81 -15.83 8.85
N GLY A 147 6.76 -15.95 8.04
CA GLY A 147 5.84 -14.86 7.71
C GLY A 147 4.41 -15.19 8.16
N TYR A 148 3.49 -14.31 7.76
CA TYR A 148 2.08 -14.54 8.04
C TYR A 148 1.58 -15.88 7.51
N GLU A 149 0.84 -16.60 8.32
CA GLU A 149 0.11 -17.81 7.93
C GLU A 149 -1.14 -17.44 7.15
N GLN A 150 -1.84 -16.39 7.61
CA GLN A 150 -3.05 -15.86 6.98
C GLN A 150 -3.17 -14.36 7.24
N ILE A 151 -3.69 -13.64 6.24
CA ILE A 151 -4.16 -12.25 6.40
C ILE A 151 -5.65 -12.23 6.02
N ARG A 152 -6.46 -11.65 6.90
CA ARG A 152 -7.89 -11.42 6.67
C ARG A 152 -8.14 -9.93 6.54
N MET A 153 -8.88 -9.53 5.52
CA MET A 153 -9.25 -8.13 5.29
C MET A 153 -10.78 -8.01 5.18
N THR A 154 -11.37 -7.19 6.02
CA THR A 154 -12.79 -6.81 5.95
C THR A 154 -12.90 -5.39 5.46
N ILE A 155 -13.69 -5.15 4.40
CA ILE A 155 -13.95 -3.82 3.84
C ILE A 155 -15.42 -3.47 4.03
N ARG A 156 -15.66 -2.32 4.64
CA ARG A 156 -16.99 -1.66 4.71
C ARG A 156 -16.99 -0.51 3.71
N ILE A 157 -17.94 -0.53 2.80
CA ILE A 157 -18.05 0.46 1.73
C ILE A 157 -19.48 0.96 1.62
N SER A 158 -19.65 2.26 1.42
CA SER A 158 -20.92 2.88 1.10
C SER A 158 -20.78 3.90 -0.04
N GLY A 159 -21.87 4.12 -0.77
CA GLY A 159 -21.89 5.01 -1.93
C GLY A 159 -23.28 5.09 -2.57
N ASP A 160 -23.36 5.78 -3.71
CA ASP A 160 -24.59 6.04 -4.47
C ASP A 160 -24.99 4.90 -5.44
N ALA A 161 -24.49 3.69 -5.21
CA ALA A 161 -24.73 2.52 -6.06
C ALA A 161 -25.31 1.34 -5.26
N PRO A 162 -26.03 0.40 -5.90
CA PRO A 162 -26.49 -0.82 -5.26
C PRO A 162 -25.34 -1.64 -4.67
N ALA A 163 -25.65 -2.41 -3.60
CA ALA A 163 -24.64 -3.22 -2.89
C ALA A 163 -23.82 -4.15 -3.79
N GLU A 164 -24.46 -4.73 -4.81
CA GLU A 164 -23.80 -5.56 -5.81
C GLU A 164 -22.69 -4.79 -6.54
N LYS A 165 -23.01 -3.59 -7.00
CA LYS A 165 -22.06 -2.70 -7.69
C LYS A 165 -20.92 -2.26 -6.80
N LEU A 166 -21.19 -2.03 -5.53
CA LEU A 166 -20.15 -1.71 -4.53
C LEU A 166 -19.23 -2.92 -4.31
N ARG A 167 -19.77 -4.16 -4.28
CA ARG A 167 -18.94 -5.38 -4.22
C ARG A 167 -18.06 -5.55 -5.46
N GLU A 168 -18.58 -5.30 -6.66
CA GLU A 168 -17.78 -5.32 -7.89
C GLU A 168 -16.63 -4.30 -7.85
N VAL A 169 -16.86 -3.11 -7.29
CA VAL A 169 -15.83 -2.08 -7.13
C VAL A 169 -14.73 -2.58 -6.20
N VAL A 170 -15.08 -3.20 -5.06
CA VAL A 170 -14.12 -3.78 -4.12
C VAL A 170 -13.32 -4.89 -4.78
N GLN A 171 -13.99 -5.86 -5.41
CA GLN A 171 -13.32 -6.98 -6.09
C GLN A 171 -12.31 -6.48 -7.12
N ARG A 172 -12.72 -5.51 -7.94
CA ARG A 172 -11.85 -4.94 -8.96
C ARG A 172 -10.66 -4.17 -8.36
N GLY A 173 -10.89 -3.47 -7.25
CA GLY A 173 -9.82 -2.79 -6.53
C GLY A 173 -8.80 -3.78 -5.98
N THR A 174 -9.26 -4.88 -5.41
CA THR A 174 -8.42 -5.97 -4.92
C THR A 174 -7.61 -6.61 -6.06
N ASP A 175 -8.27 -6.99 -7.16
CA ASP A 175 -7.64 -7.60 -8.34
C ASP A 175 -6.58 -6.70 -9.02
N ARG A 176 -6.61 -5.40 -8.77
CA ARG A 176 -5.70 -4.40 -9.35
C ARG A 176 -4.73 -3.80 -8.34
N SER A 177 -4.74 -4.27 -7.11
CA SER A 177 -3.80 -3.85 -6.09
C SER A 177 -2.45 -4.50 -6.27
N VAL A 178 -1.43 -3.69 -6.54
CA VAL A 178 -0.03 -4.15 -6.68
C VAL A 178 0.44 -4.87 -5.41
N VAL A 179 0.11 -4.34 -4.24
CA VAL A 179 0.52 -4.96 -2.96
C VAL A 179 -0.22 -6.27 -2.73
N PHE A 180 -1.53 -6.33 -3.02
CA PHE A 180 -2.28 -7.59 -2.92
C PHE A 180 -1.68 -8.68 -3.81
N ASP A 181 -1.40 -8.35 -5.07
CA ASP A 181 -0.77 -9.27 -6.02
C ASP A 181 0.61 -9.73 -5.53
N SER A 182 1.45 -8.78 -5.09
CA SER A 182 2.81 -9.09 -4.62
C SER A 182 2.84 -9.99 -3.38
N ILE A 183 1.86 -9.85 -2.47
CA ILE A 183 1.75 -10.69 -1.27
C ILE A 183 1.19 -12.08 -1.63
N SER A 184 0.13 -12.12 -2.44
CA SER A 184 -0.60 -13.36 -2.75
C SER A 184 0.19 -14.29 -3.67
N ASN A 185 0.93 -13.71 -4.63
CA ASN A 185 1.69 -14.48 -5.64
C ASN A 185 3.19 -14.51 -5.35
N GLY A 186 3.67 -13.65 -4.43
CA GLY A 186 5.08 -13.45 -4.16
C GLY A 186 5.80 -12.74 -5.32
N VAL A 187 6.98 -12.22 -5.02
CA VAL A 187 7.89 -11.62 -6.03
C VAL A 187 9.30 -12.13 -5.78
N PRO A 188 10.13 -12.33 -6.82
CA PRO A 188 11.53 -12.66 -6.63
C PRO A 188 12.25 -11.53 -5.89
N ILE A 189 13.03 -11.89 -4.86
CA ILE A 189 13.84 -10.95 -4.10
C ILE A 189 15.31 -11.38 -4.22
N SER A 190 16.20 -10.45 -4.59
CA SER A 190 17.64 -10.62 -4.51
C SER A 190 18.22 -9.74 -3.40
N VAL A 191 19.22 -10.25 -2.71
CA VAL A 191 19.93 -9.51 -1.65
C VAL A 191 21.44 -9.55 -1.98
N ASP A 192 22.01 -8.36 -2.22
CA ASP A 192 23.44 -8.19 -2.36
C ASP A 192 24.01 -7.61 -1.07
N VAL A 193 25.18 -8.08 -0.64
CA VAL A 193 25.84 -7.65 0.60
C VAL A 193 27.16 -7.00 0.28
N ASP A 194 27.34 -5.76 0.70
CA ASP A 194 28.60 -5.03 0.66
C ASP A 194 29.11 -4.85 2.11
N THR A 195 30.35 -5.26 2.37
CA THR A 195 30.99 -5.18 3.70
C THR A 195 32.08 -4.13 3.66
N VAL A 196 32.01 -3.15 4.54
CA VAL A 196 32.95 -2.04 4.70
C VAL A 196 33.69 -2.13 6.03
#